data_9dd30e3445542f3434b7eb4869581503
#
_entry.id   9dd30e3445542f3434b7eb4869581503
#
_cell.length_a   1.000
_cell.length_b   1.000
_cell.length_c   1.000
_cell.angle_alpha   90.00
_cell.angle_beta   90.00
_cell.angle_gamma   90.00
#
_symmetry.space_group_name_H-M   'P 1'
#
loop_
_entity.id
_entity.type
_entity.pdbx_description
1 polymer ?
#
loop_
_entity_poly.entity_id
_entity_poly.type
_entity_poly.pdbx_seq_one_letter_code
_entity_poly.pdbx_strand_id
1 'polypeptide(L)'
;TEAWDNKGDIVIGSDVWIGYEAVIFAGVTIGDGAIIGTRAVVTKDVPPYTIVGGVPAKPIRKRFSDETISALLTERWWDWPEEKITRNLAAIQSGRVSQFK
;
A
#
# COMPACT_ATOMS: atom_id res chain seq x y z
N THR A 1 8.01 -28.95 -10.37
CA THR A 1 7.74 -28.29 -9.97
C THR A 1 7.73 -27.93 -8.96
N GLU A 2 7.64 -27.43 -9.01
CA GLU A 2 8.17 -26.91 -7.90
C GLU A 2 7.17 -26.12 -7.15
N ALA A 3 7.23 -26.20 -5.82
CA ALA A 3 6.27 -25.50 -4.97
C ALA A 3 6.28 -23.99 -5.25
N TRP A 4 7.45 -23.43 -5.52
CA TRP A 4 7.53 -22.00 -5.78
C TRP A 4 6.86 -21.59 -7.10
N ASP A 5 6.72 -22.50 -8.03
CA ASP A 5 6.01 -22.21 -9.27
C ASP A 5 4.53 -21.95 -9.07
N ASN A 6 3.98 -22.43 -7.96
CA ASN A 6 2.56 -22.33 -7.67
C ASN A 6 2.20 -21.18 -6.76
N LYS A 7 3.17 -20.36 -6.40
CA LYS A 7 2.94 -19.26 -5.45
C LYS A 7 2.24 -18.07 -6.09
N GLY A 8 2.29 -17.97 -7.40
CA GLY A 8 1.67 -16.86 -8.10
C GLY A 8 2.52 -15.61 -8.14
N ASP A 9 1.99 -14.61 -8.78
CA ASP A 9 2.69 -13.34 -8.95
C ASP A 9 2.55 -12.47 -7.71
N ILE A 10 3.51 -11.59 -7.51
CA ILE A 10 3.41 -10.52 -6.54
C ILE A 10 2.56 -9.43 -7.17
N VAL A 11 1.52 -9.00 -6.46
CA VAL A 11 0.65 -7.91 -6.91
C VAL A 11 0.88 -6.72 -6.00
N ILE A 12 1.26 -5.59 -6.58
CA ILE A 12 1.53 -4.37 -5.82
C ILE A 12 0.55 -3.30 -6.26
N GLY A 13 -0.20 -2.75 -5.32
CA GLY A 13 -1.17 -1.72 -5.60
C GLY A 13 -0.53 -0.37 -5.91
N SER A 14 -1.37 0.67 -5.91
CA SER A 14 -0.94 2.04 -6.21
C SER A 14 -0.38 2.71 -4.97
N ASP A 15 0.58 3.62 -5.17
CA ASP A 15 1.15 4.44 -4.09
C ASP A 15 1.78 3.60 -2.96
N VAL A 16 2.39 2.47 -3.30
CA VAL A 16 3.06 1.62 -2.32
C VAL A 16 4.52 2.04 -2.18
N TRP A 17 4.99 2.13 -0.94
CA TRP A 17 6.39 2.41 -0.64
C TRP A 17 7.06 1.14 -0.14
N ILE A 18 8.16 0.78 -0.77
CA ILE A 18 8.92 -0.42 -0.40
C ILE A 18 10.29 0.01 0.07
N GLY A 19 10.58 -0.27 1.33
CA GLY A 19 11.85 0.11 1.93
C GLY A 19 13.03 -0.69 1.40
N TYR A 20 14.21 -0.20 1.70
CA TYR A 20 15.48 -0.77 1.23
C TYR A 20 15.60 -2.23 1.65
N GLU A 21 16.00 -3.07 0.70
CA GLU A 21 16.23 -4.51 0.91
C GLU A 21 15.03 -5.28 1.47
N ALA A 22 13.83 -4.77 1.28
CA ALA A 22 12.63 -5.53 1.63
C ALA A 22 12.49 -6.73 0.70
N VAL A 23 11.99 -7.83 1.25
CA VAL A 23 11.75 -9.06 0.49
C VAL A 23 10.26 -9.35 0.51
N ILE A 24 9.68 -9.59 -0.66
CA ILE A 24 8.27 -9.91 -0.78
C ILE A 24 8.14 -11.30 -1.39
N PHE A 25 7.43 -12.18 -0.69
CA PHE A 25 7.26 -13.56 -1.13
C PHE A 25 6.29 -13.62 -2.32
N ALA A 26 6.53 -14.60 -3.18
CA ALA A 26 5.63 -14.85 -4.31
C ALA A 26 4.21 -15.08 -3.83
N GLY A 27 3.24 -14.62 -4.60
CA GLY A 27 1.82 -14.78 -4.30
C GLY A 27 1.25 -13.74 -3.34
N VAL A 28 2.09 -12.83 -2.82
CA VAL A 28 1.65 -11.80 -1.88
C VAL A 28 1.01 -10.64 -2.64
N THR A 29 -0.09 -10.11 -2.12
CA THR A 29 -0.72 -8.89 -2.62
C THR A 29 -0.46 -7.76 -1.62
N ILE A 30 0.09 -6.66 -2.12
CA ILE A 30 0.33 -5.45 -1.33
C ILE A 30 -0.75 -4.45 -1.70
N GLY A 31 -1.56 -4.07 -0.73
CA GLY A 31 -2.68 -3.16 -0.95
C GLY A 31 -2.24 -1.73 -1.26
N ASP A 32 -3.14 -0.96 -1.86
CA ASP A 32 -2.88 0.43 -2.23
C ASP A 32 -2.41 1.24 -1.02
N GLY A 33 -1.42 2.07 -1.21
CA GLY A 33 -0.94 2.98 -0.16
C GLY A 33 -0.18 2.33 0.98
N ALA A 34 0.12 1.03 0.91
CA ALA A 34 0.87 0.34 1.95
C ALA A 34 2.32 0.80 2.00
N ILE A 35 2.93 0.67 3.17
CA ILE A 35 4.34 0.98 3.36
C ILE A 35 5.03 -0.26 3.92
N ILE A 36 6.06 -0.70 3.22
CA ILE A 36 6.86 -1.85 3.63
C ILE A 36 8.17 -1.31 4.22
N GLY A 37 8.44 -1.63 5.47
CA GLY A 37 9.65 -1.14 6.14
C GLY A 37 10.94 -1.70 5.57
N THR A 38 12.03 -1.00 5.82
CA THR A 38 13.38 -1.42 5.40
C THR A 38 13.67 -2.82 5.93
N ARG A 39 14.15 -3.68 5.04
CA ARG A 39 14.54 -5.07 5.34
C ARG A 39 13.41 -5.95 5.86
N ALA A 40 12.17 -5.53 5.71
CA ALA A 40 11.03 -6.37 6.07
C ALA A 40 10.95 -7.58 5.15
N VAL A 41 10.47 -8.70 5.67
CA VAL A 41 10.24 -9.90 4.89
C VAL A 41 8.75 -10.18 4.89
N VAL A 42 8.09 -9.86 3.79
CA VAL A 42 6.63 -9.91 3.67
C VAL A 42 6.21 -11.28 3.17
N THR A 43 5.55 -12.04 4.04
CA THR A 43 5.13 -13.41 3.75
C THR A 43 3.62 -13.54 3.57
N LYS A 44 2.85 -12.51 3.87
CA LYS A 44 1.39 -12.50 3.78
C LYS A 44 0.93 -11.21 3.14
N ASP A 45 -0.31 -11.21 2.64
CA ASP A 45 -0.90 -10.03 2.05
C ASP A 45 -0.88 -8.86 3.01
N VAL A 46 -0.70 -7.67 2.46
CA VAL A 46 -0.68 -6.42 3.23
C VAL A 46 -1.92 -5.63 2.90
N PRO A 47 -2.77 -5.31 3.89
CA PRO A 47 -3.97 -4.51 3.65
C PRO A 47 -3.63 -3.10 3.17
N PRO A 48 -4.56 -2.45 2.49
CA PRO A 48 -4.34 -1.07 2.03
C PRO A 48 -3.98 -0.13 3.18
N TYR A 49 -3.13 0.83 2.87
CA TYR A 49 -2.72 1.91 3.79
C TYR A 49 -2.21 1.42 5.14
N THR A 50 -1.60 0.24 5.13
CA THR A 50 -1.03 -0.38 6.33
C THR A 50 0.49 -0.32 6.26
N ILE A 51 1.12 -0.02 7.38
CA ILE A 51 2.58 -0.03 7.51
C ILE A 51 2.97 -1.34 8.15
N VAL A 52 3.83 -2.09 7.48
CA VAL A 52 4.34 -3.35 8.00
C VAL A 52 5.85 -3.31 8.11
N GLY A 53 6.40 -4.09 9.02
CA GLY A 53 7.85 -4.20 9.18
C GLY A 53 8.23 -5.45 9.94
N GLY A 54 9.50 -5.76 9.90
CA GLY A 54 10.06 -6.91 10.62
C GLY A 54 10.22 -8.15 9.78
N VAL A 55 10.71 -9.22 10.43
CA VAL A 55 10.98 -10.51 9.81
C VAL A 55 10.39 -11.59 10.72
N PRO A 56 9.25 -12.22 10.36
CA PRO A 56 8.37 -11.86 9.23
C PRO A 56 7.68 -10.53 9.47
N ALA A 57 7.32 -9.85 8.39
CA ALA A 57 6.68 -8.55 8.50
C ALA A 57 5.32 -8.67 9.16
N LYS A 58 5.03 -7.72 10.04
CA LYS A 58 3.75 -7.63 10.74
C LYS A 58 3.25 -6.20 10.72
N PRO A 59 1.93 -5.99 10.79
CA PRO A 59 1.40 -4.64 10.84
C PRO A 59 1.94 -3.88 12.04
N ILE A 60 2.43 -2.66 11.76
CA ILE A 60 2.85 -1.73 12.81
C ILE A 60 1.67 -0.84 13.14
N ARG A 61 1.04 -0.26 12.11
CA ARG A 61 -0.18 0.54 12.23
C ARG A 61 -0.75 0.82 10.85
N LYS A 62 -1.97 1.31 10.81
CA LYS A 62 -2.56 1.87 9.60
C LYS A 62 -2.14 3.32 9.48
N ARG A 63 -2.04 3.80 8.24
CA ARG A 63 -1.68 5.19 7.99
C ARG A 63 -2.80 6.15 8.40
N PHE A 64 -4.05 5.69 8.27
CA PHE A 64 -5.24 6.52 8.49
C PHE A 64 -6.32 5.68 9.18
N SER A 65 -7.40 6.34 9.60
CA SER A 65 -8.56 5.63 10.14
C SER A 65 -9.20 4.75 9.06
N ASP A 66 -9.97 3.77 9.49
CA ASP A 66 -10.66 2.87 8.55
C ASP A 66 -11.61 3.65 7.63
N GLU A 67 -12.27 4.68 8.15
CA GLU A 67 -13.18 5.51 7.36
C GLU A 67 -12.42 6.27 6.28
N THR A 68 -11.27 6.85 6.63
CA THR A 68 -10.43 7.56 5.67
C THR A 68 -9.89 6.60 4.62
N ILE A 69 -9.45 5.42 5.01
CA ILE A 69 -8.95 4.42 4.07
C ILE A 69 -10.05 4.04 3.09
N SER A 70 -11.26 3.77 3.60
CA SER A 70 -12.39 3.42 2.74
C SER A 70 -12.69 4.53 1.74
N ALA A 71 -12.65 5.78 2.19
CA ALA A 71 -12.91 6.92 1.32
C ALA A 71 -11.83 7.06 0.25
N LEU A 72 -10.56 6.89 0.60
CA LEU A 72 -9.46 6.96 -0.38
C LEU A 72 -9.59 5.87 -1.43
N LEU A 73 -9.95 4.65 -1.03
CA LEU A 73 -10.13 3.56 -1.97
C LEU A 73 -11.32 3.80 -2.90
N THR A 74 -12.36 4.45 -2.41
CA THR A 74 -13.52 4.80 -3.23
C THR A 74 -13.16 5.89 -4.24
N GLU A 75 -12.41 6.89 -3.84
CA GLU A 75 -12.02 7.99 -4.71
C GLU A 75 -11.07 7.56 -5.82
N ARG A 76 -10.25 6.55 -5.59
CA ARG A 76 -9.27 6.08 -6.56
C ARG A 76 -8.48 7.23 -7.18
N TRP A 77 -7.89 8.07 -6.34
CA TRP A 77 -7.23 9.30 -6.77
C TRP A 77 -6.11 9.06 -7.80
N TRP A 78 -5.50 7.90 -7.79
CA TRP A 78 -4.45 7.56 -8.77
C TRP A 78 -4.98 7.44 -10.20
N ASP A 79 -6.30 7.35 -10.39
CA ASP A 79 -6.93 7.35 -11.71
C ASP A 79 -7.29 8.76 -12.17
N TRP A 80 -7.12 9.78 -11.33
CA TRP A 80 -7.44 11.16 -11.68
C TRP A 80 -6.46 11.72 -12.71
N PRO A 81 -6.87 12.75 -13.49
CA PRO A 81 -5.93 13.49 -14.32
C PRO A 81 -4.80 14.06 -13.46
N GLU A 82 -3.60 14.15 -14.06
CA GLU A 82 -2.41 14.59 -13.34
C GLU A 82 -2.60 15.94 -12.64
N GLU A 83 -3.24 16.89 -13.30
CA GLU A 83 -3.45 18.21 -12.70
C GLU A 83 -4.37 18.16 -11.48
N LYS A 84 -5.33 17.25 -11.45
CA LYS A 84 -6.18 17.08 -10.28
C LYS A 84 -5.40 16.46 -9.12
N ILE A 85 -4.53 15.50 -9.41
CA ILE A 85 -3.66 14.89 -8.40
C ILE A 85 -2.76 15.97 -7.80
N THR A 86 -2.11 16.76 -8.63
CA THR A 86 -1.21 17.82 -8.19
C THR A 86 -1.94 18.83 -7.30
N ARG A 87 -3.14 19.24 -7.72
CA ARG A 87 -3.94 20.21 -6.98
C ARG A 87 -4.35 19.70 -5.58
N ASN A 88 -4.50 18.39 -5.44
CA ASN A 88 -4.94 17.77 -4.20
C ASN A 88 -3.82 17.03 -3.45
N LEU A 89 -2.58 17.20 -3.87
CA LEU A 89 -1.47 16.37 -3.36
C LEU A 89 -1.36 16.38 -1.85
N ALA A 90 -1.41 17.55 -1.22
CA ALA A 90 -1.31 17.65 0.23
C ALA A 90 -2.46 16.92 0.94
N ALA A 91 -3.68 17.05 0.40
CA ALA A 91 -4.84 16.38 0.96
C ALA A 91 -4.73 14.86 0.80
N ILE A 92 -4.22 14.39 -0.34
CA ILE A 92 -4.01 12.96 -0.58
C ILE A 92 -3.00 12.40 0.43
N GLN A 93 -1.87 13.06 0.58
CA GLN A 93 -0.79 12.58 1.45
C GLN A 93 -1.18 12.56 2.92
N SER A 94 -2.07 13.44 3.33
CA SER A 94 -2.53 13.54 4.71
C SER A 94 -3.87 12.87 4.96
N GLY A 95 -4.48 12.26 3.92
CA GLY A 95 -5.76 11.57 4.06
C GLY A 95 -6.95 12.50 4.30
N ARG A 96 -6.86 13.77 3.94
CA ARG A 96 -7.95 14.74 4.15
C ARG A 96 -8.92 14.70 2.97
N VAL A 97 -9.66 13.62 2.87
CA VAL A 97 -10.57 13.37 1.74
C VAL A 97 -11.60 14.50 1.58
N SER A 98 -12.08 15.06 2.70
CA SER A 98 -13.07 16.14 2.65
C SER A 98 -12.54 17.42 1.99
N GLN A 99 -11.23 17.55 1.82
CA GLN A 99 -10.60 18.71 1.18
C GLN A 99 -10.31 18.49 -0.31
N PHE A 100 -10.71 17.38 -0.88
CA PHE A 100 -10.49 17.13 -2.31
C PHE A 100 -11.30 18.12 -3.16
N LYS A 101 -10.66 18.60 -4.21
CA LYS A 101 -11.23 19.64 -5.08
C LYS A 101 -11.38 19.20 -6.54
#